data_8270941e588d3c21f9e8fb1bfda1e65f
#
_entry.id   8270941e588d3c21f9e8fb1bfda1e65f
#
_cell.length_a   1.000
_cell.length_b   1.000
_cell.length_c   1.000
_cell.angle_alpha   90.00
_cell.angle_beta   90.00
_cell.angle_gamma   90.00
#
_symmetry.space_group_name_H-M   'P 1'
#
loop_
_entity.id
_entity.type
_entity.pdbx_description
1 polymer ?
#
loop_
_entity_poly.entity_id
_entity_poly.type
_entity_poly.pdbx_seq_one_letter_code
_entity_poly.pdbx_strand_id
1 'polypeptide(L)'
;MSKGEKVGKERRRYPRLQGLYLLSYINKERGVQKTGVSMARTINISPVGVGVEVYEAINRDSVMEMEIAVRDIVYAVQGKVIHSQEKSSGNYVIGIQFDQVQKELGKKL
;
A
#
# COMPACT_ATOMS: atom_id res chain seq x y z
N MET A 1 -20.86 -11.35 18.76
CA MET A 1 -20.75 -11.05 18.24
C MET A 1 -20.51 -10.61 17.92
N SER A 2 -20.47 -10.29 17.86
CA SER A 2 -20.38 -9.73 17.34
C SER A 2 -20.08 -9.34 16.62
N LYS A 3 -19.93 -9.39 16.35
CA LYS A 3 -19.68 -8.92 15.37
C LYS A 3 -20.15 -8.11 14.67
N GLY A 4 -20.94 -8.38 14.42
CA GLY A 4 -21.67 -7.51 13.54
C GLY A 4 -21.67 -6.07 13.89
N GLU A 5 -21.62 -5.82 15.10
CA GLU A 5 -21.61 -4.42 15.54
C GLU A 5 -20.40 -3.69 14.99
N LYS A 6 -19.37 -4.38 14.63
CA LYS A 6 -18.24 -3.74 14.01
C LYS A 6 -18.56 -3.14 12.67
N VAL A 7 -19.57 -3.68 12.05
CA VAL A 7 -20.00 -3.17 10.76
C VAL A 7 -20.35 -1.70 10.85
N GLY A 8 -21.04 -1.33 11.89
CA GLY A 8 -21.43 0.05 12.05
C GLY A 8 -20.29 1.01 12.24
N LYS A 9 -19.13 0.50 12.61
CA LYS A 9 -17.96 1.34 12.81
C LYS A 9 -17.04 1.36 11.63
N GLU A 10 -17.21 0.44 10.71
CA GLU A 10 -16.36 0.40 9.54
C GLU A 10 -16.83 1.41 8.53
N ARG A 11 -15.96 2.36 8.23
CA ARG A 11 -16.29 3.44 7.31
C ARG A 11 -15.72 3.25 5.93
N ARG A 12 -14.80 2.30 5.80
CA ARG A 12 -14.21 2.03 4.52
C ARG A 12 -15.12 1.12 3.74
N ARG A 13 -15.19 1.36 2.45
CA ARG A 13 -15.93 0.46 1.58
C ARG A 13 -15.31 -0.93 1.56
N TYR A 14 -13.99 -0.98 1.65
CA TYR A 14 -13.25 -2.24 1.69
C TYR A 14 -12.45 -2.27 2.99
N PRO A 15 -12.59 -3.33 3.78
CA PRO A 15 -11.77 -3.44 4.98
C PRO A 15 -10.31 -3.61 4.61
N ARG A 16 -9.46 -3.05 5.44
CA ARG A 16 -8.03 -3.25 5.29
C ARG A 16 -7.62 -4.44 6.13
N LEU A 17 -6.91 -5.36 5.50
CA LEU A 17 -6.44 -6.55 6.16
C LEU A 17 -4.99 -6.34 6.56
N GLN A 18 -4.66 -6.76 7.76
CA GLN A 18 -3.29 -6.74 8.21
C GLN A 18 -2.61 -8.01 7.73
N GLY A 19 -1.38 -7.86 7.30
CA GLY A 19 -0.62 -8.99 6.83
C GLY A 19 0.68 -8.52 6.26
N LEU A 20 1.66 -9.43 6.23
CA LEU A 20 2.97 -9.10 5.72
C LEU A 20 3.08 -9.64 4.31
N TYR A 21 2.86 -8.77 3.36
CA TYR A 21 3.11 -9.08 1.96
C TYR A 21 4.34 -8.30 1.52
N LEU A 22 5.16 -8.94 0.71
CA LEU A 22 6.33 -8.29 0.15
C LEU A 22 5.93 -7.54 -1.11
N LEU A 23 6.55 -6.40 -1.30
CA LEU A 23 6.39 -5.68 -2.55
C LEU A 23 7.69 -5.04 -2.96
N SER A 24 7.84 -4.84 -4.24
CA SER A 24 8.89 -4.00 -4.78
C SER A 24 8.26 -2.74 -5.35
N TYR A 25 9.01 -1.67 -5.36
CA TYR A 25 8.48 -0.41 -5.85
C TYR A 25 9.56 0.45 -6.48
N ILE A 26 9.10 1.33 -7.36
CA ILE A 26 9.85 2.46 -7.88
C ILE A 26 9.00 3.68 -7.59
N ASN A 27 9.59 4.74 -7.07
CA ASN A 27 8.82 5.97 -6.90
C ASN A 27 9.24 7.01 -7.93
N LYS A 28 8.26 7.76 -8.41
CA LYS A 28 8.46 8.80 -9.39
C LYS A 28 7.84 10.10 -8.91
N GLU A 29 8.54 11.19 -9.15
CA GLU A 29 8.03 12.52 -8.88
C GLU A 29 8.07 13.29 -10.17
N ARG A 30 6.92 13.80 -10.59
CA ARG A 30 6.79 14.57 -11.83
C ARG A 30 7.36 13.81 -13.03
N GLY A 31 7.09 12.49 -13.06
CA GLY A 31 7.52 11.64 -14.15
C GLY A 31 8.98 11.21 -14.09
N VAL A 32 9.72 11.63 -13.09
CA VAL A 32 11.14 11.28 -12.95
C VAL A 32 11.29 10.21 -11.89
N GLN A 33 11.92 9.12 -12.24
CA GLN A 33 12.21 8.05 -11.29
C GLN A 33 13.25 8.53 -10.30
N LYS A 34 12.94 8.43 -9.01
CA LYS A 34 13.79 8.93 -7.95
C LYS A 34 14.68 7.88 -7.32
N THR A 35 14.26 6.61 -7.42
CA THR A 35 15.01 5.52 -6.81
C THR A 35 15.12 4.38 -7.79
N GLY A 36 16.06 3.46 -7.52
CA GLY A 36 16.01 2.15 -8.16
C GLY A 36 14.86 1.35 -7.58
N VAL A 37 14.84 0.06 -7.91
CA VAL A 37 13.84 -0.84 -7.34
C VAL A 37 14.17 -1.06 -5.87
N SER A 38 13.18 -0.85 -5.03
CA SER A 38 13.31 -1.05 -3.58
C SER A 38 12.29 -2.06 -3.12
N MET A 39 12.59 -2.72 -2.00
CA MET A 39 11.70 -3.71 -1.41
C MET A 39 11.09 -3.14 -0.15
N ALA A 40 9.85 -3.55 0.13
CA ALA A 40 9.16 -3.11 1.33
C ALA A 40 8.15 -4.16 1.73
N ARG A 41 7.55 -3.96 2.91
CA ARG A 41 6.51 -4.84 3.42
C ARG A 41 5.25 -4.03 3.65
N THR A 42 4.13 -4.67 3.39
CA THR A 42 2.84 -4.03 3.66
C THR A 42 2.56 -4.04 5.16
N ILE A 43 1.85 -3.02 5.62
CA ILE A 43 1.29 -2.97 6.97
C ILE A 43 -0.16 -3.38 6.92
N ASN A 44 -0.87 -2.86 5.94
CA ASN A 44 -2.24 -3.25 5.68
C ASN A 44 -2.48 -3.10 4.18
N ILE A 45 -3.51 -3.77 3.69
CA ILE A 45 -3.79 -3.78 2.27
C ILE A 45 -5.29 -4.00 2.04
N SER A 46 -5.79 -3.39 0.99
CA SER A 46 -7.17 -3.55 0.55
C SER A 46 -7.19 -3.43 -0.98
N PRO A 47 -8.33 -3.67 -1.63
CA PRO A 47 -8.41 -3.49 -3.08
C PRO A 47 -8.18 -2.06 -3.57
N VAL A 48 -8.22 -1.08 -2.68
CA VAL A 48 -8.12 0.33 -3.10
C VAL A 48 -6.83 1.01 -2.65
N GLY A 49 -6.03 0.36 -1.80
CA GLY A 49 -4.81 0.98 -1.34
C GLY A 49 -4.00 0.09 -0.42
N VAL A 50 -2.83 0.58 -0.06
CA VAL A 50 -1.90 -0.19 0.77
C VAL A 50 -1.12 0.75 1.68
N GLY A 51 -0.88 0.31 2.90
CA GLY A 51 0.05 0.96 3.81
C GLY A 51 1.35 0.18 3.81
N VAL A 52 2.46 0.89 3.74
CA VAL A 52 3.78 0.28 3.53
C VAL A 52 4.78 0.96 4.45
N GLU A 53 5.70 0.17 4.97
CA GLU A 53 6.83 0.75 5.70
C GLU A 53 8.05 0.74 4.78
N VAL A 54 8.68 1.91 4.63
CA VAL A 54 9.82 2.09 3.74
C VAL A 54 10.95 2.74 4.52
N TYR A 55 12.16 2.67 3.95
CA TYR A 55 13.36 3.17 4.63
C TYR A 55 13.67 4.62 4.29
N GLU A 56 13.04 5.16 3.30
CA GLU A 56 13.36 6.49 2.79
C GLU A 56 12.12 7.34 2.74
N ALA A 57 12.30 8.64 2.87
CA ALA A 57 11.20 9.57 2.76
C ALA A 57 10.68 9.58 1.33
N ILE A 58 9.37 9.46 1.19
CA ILE A 58 8.72 9.52 -0.12
C ILE A 58 7.66 10.61 -0.02
N ASN A 59 7.71 11.56 -0.93
CA ASN A 59 6.85 12.72 -0.88
C ASN A 59 5.41 12.37 -1.23
N ARG A 60 4.48 13.12 -0.66
CA ARG A 60 3.09 13.02 -1.08
C ARG A 60 3.01 13.30 -2.58
N ASP A 61 2.03 12.66 -3.18
CA ASP A 61 1.76 12.77 -4.62
C ASP A 61 2.80 12.09 -5.50
N SER A 62 3.81 11.44 -4.90
CA SER A 62 4.69 10.58 -5.68
C SER A 62 3.88 9.42 -6.25
N VAL A 63 4.24 9.01 -7.45
CA VAL A 63 3.63 7.87 -8.10
C VAL A 63 4.47 6.64 -7.78
N MET A 64 3.80 5.60 -7.28
CA MET A 64 4.46 4.36 -6.90
C MET A 64 4.07 3.28 -7.90
N GLU A 65 5.05 2.75 -8.60
CA GLU A 65 4.86 1.57 -9.45
C GLU A 65 5.32 0.37 -8.63
N MET A 66 4.41 -0.56 -8.38
CA MET A 66 4.65 -1.63 -7.42
C MET A 66 4.37 -2.99 -8.02
N GLU A 67 5.08 -3.98 -7.48
CA GLU A 67 4.74 -5.38 -7.67
C GLU A 67 4.50 -5.98 -6.30
N ILE A 68 3.28 -6.42 -6.06
CA ILE A 68 2.86 -6.93 -4.75
C ILE A 68 2.64 -8.43 -4.86
N ALA A 69 3.37 -9.18 -4.05
CA ALA A 69 3.26 -10.63 -4.03
C ALA A 69 2.21 -11.03 -3.02
N VAL A 70 1.12 -11.62 -3.50
CA VAL A 70 0.05 -12.14 -2.66
C VAL A 70 -0.11 -13.61 -2.99
N ARG A 71 0.24 -14.46 -2.02
CA ARG A 71 0.26 -15.91 -2.23
C ARG A 71 1.22 -16.23 -3.37
N ASP A 72 0.74 -16.85 -4.43
CA ASP A 72 1.58 -17.26 -5.55
C ASP A 72 1.55 -16.30 -6.72
N ILE A 73 0.89 -15.15 -6.56
CA ILE A 73 0.65 -14.24 -7.67
C ILE A 73 1.29 -12.89 -7.38
N VAL A 74 1.91 -12.32 -8.39
CA VAL A 74 2.48 -10.97 -8.32
C VAL A 74 1.56 -10.05 -9.09
N TYR A 75 1.11 -8.98 -8.42
CA TYR A 75 0.22 -7.99 -9.00
C TYR A 75 0.99 -6.71 -9.28
N ALA A 76 0.98 -6.28 -10.52
CA ALA A 76 1.56 -4.99 -10.90
C ALA A 76 0.51 -3.91 -10.65
N VAL A 77 0.80 -2.98 -9.78
CA VAL A 77 -0.17 -1.98 -9.34
C VAL A 77 0.51 -0.62 -9.30
N GLN A 78 -0.23 0.41 -9.70
CA GLN A 78 0.26 1.77 -9.61
C GLN A 78 -0.65 2.56 -8.69
N GLY A 79 -0.06 3.46 -7.91
CA GLY A 79 -0.81 4.30 -7.00
C GLY A 79 -0.08 5.56 -6.67
N LYS A 80 -0.71 6.37 -5.85
CA LYS A 80 -0.18 7.66 -5.46
C LYS A 80 -0.06 7.71 -3.94
N VAL A 81 1.04 8.26 -3.46
CA VAL A 81 1.25 8.46 -2.03
C VAL A 81 0.31 9.56 -1.53
N ILE A 82 -0.53 9.22 -0.55
CA ILE A 82 -1.50 10.16 -0.01
C ILE A 82 -1.12 10.65 1.38
N HIS A 83 -0.25 9.94 2.07
CA HIS A 83 0.32 10.45 3.33
C HIS A 83 1.63 9.74 3.61
N SER A 84 2.43 10.35 4.46
CA SER A 84 3.72 9.83 4.88
C SER A 84 3.97 10.28 6.30
N GLN A 85 4.47 9.37 7.12
CA GLN A 85 4.75 9.66 8.52
C GLN A 85 6.04 8.97 8.92
N GLU A 86 6.94 9.73 9.53
CA GLU A 86 8.18 9.17 10.03
C GLU A 86 7.92 8.45 11.36
N LYS A 87 8.52 7.27 11.50
CA LYS A 87 8.44 6.51 12.74
C LYS A 87 9.63 6.81 13.61
N SER A 88 9.52 6.48 14.89
CA SER A 88 10.63 6.64 15.83
C SER A 88 11.85 5.82 15.43
N SER A 89 11.66 4.77 14.67
CA SER A 89 12.78 3.95 14.17
C SER A 89 13.57 4.63 13.07
N GLY A 90 13.06 5.73 12.52
CA GLY A 90 13.68 6.39 11.38
C GLY A 90 13.11 5.93 10.05
N ASN A 91 12.32 4.88 10.04
CA ASN A 91 11.61 4.46 8.84
C ASN A 91 10.36 5.30 8.66
N TYR A 92 9.70 5.13 7.53
CA TYR A 92 8.49 5.88 7.20
C TYR A 92 7.36 4.93 6.91
N VAL A 93 6.16 5.30 7.35
CA VAL A 93 4.93 4.60 6.98
C VAL A 93 4.22 5.49 5.97
N ILE A 94 3.97 4.95 4.80
CA ILE A 94 3.27 5.69 3.76
C ILE A 94 1.98 4.98 3.40
N GLY A 95 0.97 5.78 3.07
CA GLY A 95 -0.29 5.28 2.55
C GLY A 95 -0.36 5.57 1.07
N ILE A 96 -0.72 4.55 0.30
CA ILE A 96 -0.78 4.63 -1.15
C ILE A 96 -2.19 4.29 -1.58
N GLN A 97 -2.78 5.17 -2.38
CA GLN A 97 -4.07 4.92 -2.98
C GLN A 97 -3.84 4.40 -4.39
N PHE A 98 -4.41 3.24 -4.70
CA PHE A 98 -4.27 2.68 -6.04
C PHE A 98 -5.03 3.53 -7.05
N ASP A 99 -4.50 3.60 -8.26
CA ASP A 99 -5.17 4.34 -9.33
C ASP A 99 -6.49 3.70 -9.72
N GLN A 100 -6.57 2.38 -9.58
CA GLN A 100 -7.77 1.61 -9.91
C GLN A 100 -8.02 0.57 -8.84
N VAL A 101 -9.28 0.23 -8.63
CA VAL A 101 -9.66 -0.84 -7.70
C VAL A 101 -9.06 -2.15 -8.18
N GLN A 102 -8.38 -2.84 -7.29
CA GLN A 102 -7.67 -4.09 -7.60
C GLN A 102 -8.54 -5.28 -7.18
N LYS A 103 -9.50 -5.62 -8.02
CA LYS A 103 -10.48 -6.66 -7.68
C LYS A 103 -9.84 -8.03 -7.55
N GLU A 104 -8.95 -8.37 -8.47
CA GLU A 104 -8.33 -9.70 -8.43
C GLU A 104 -7.44 -9.86 -7.21
N LEU A 105 -6.66 -8.83 -6.90
CA LEU A 105 -5.85 -8.83 -5.69
C LEU A 105 -6.74 -8.95 -4.47
N GLY A 106 -7.85 -8.22 -4.45
CA GLY A 106 -8.77 -8.24 -3.32
C GLY A 106 -9.33 -9.62 -3.05
N LYS A 107 -9.54 -10.42 -4.08
CA LYS A 107 -10.07 -11.78 -3.90
C LYS A 107 -9.08 -12.70 -3.22
N LYS A 108 -7.81 -12.36 -3.20
CA LYS A 108 -6.76 -13.18 -2.61
C LYS A 108 -6.39 -12.78 -1.20
N LEU A 109 -6.89 -11.68 -0.72
CA LEU A 109 -6.57 -11.19 0.63
C LEU A 109 -7.30 -11.95 1.73
#